data_f5a1c31ef8aaabcb76c211c3ccd3a640
#
_entry.id   f5a1c31ef8aaabcb76c211c3ccd3a640
#
_cell.length_a   1.000
_cell.length_b   1.000
_cell.length_c   1.000
_cell.angle_alpha   90.00
_cell.angle_beta   90.00
_cell.angle_gamma   90.00
#
_symmetry.space_group_name_H-M   'P 1'
#
loop_
_entity.id
_entity.type
_entity.pdbx_description
1 polymer ?
#
loop_
_entity_poly.entity_id
_entity_poly.type
_entity_poly.pdbx_seq_one_letter_code
_entity_poly.pdbx_strand_id
1 'polypeptide(L)'
;MITQLLCLNILNFVLIEVALIRVNPYFSLIPIRLVGNRIYSFKEAKIMTKIFIIHENSDWLPPFAEALEAEGVEWEEWPLIEGTLDLDAPPPAGIFYSRMSASSHSRGHTASKDYTRSVLSWLESHGRTVVNGRRVVEMEMSKIDQHTALRAAGFEVPATIAVFGHHNLKDQARSMKLPFITKHNQGGKGLGVRRFDDFKSFDEYVDGPDYERPVDEITLLQEYLHPAGGFITRVEIIGGEFLYALTADTSAGFELCPADECADPGTSLELCPVSALPTESLFHWREGFEDPIINRYLDFCQSWGIGIAGFEFIETEDGRLVTYDINTNTNYNPVVEKEAGRSGPVLVARYLAALARELKTDRVLVPTG
;
A
#
# COMPACT_ATOMS: atom_id res chain seq x y z
N MET A 1 -25.32 32.90 -42.75
CA MET A 1 -25.96 32.16 -41.64
C MET A 1 -26.41 30.82 -42.19
N ILE A 2 -25.64 29.79 -42.07
CA ILE A 2 -26.00 28.45 -42.54
C ILE A 2 -25.97 27.56 -41.29
N THR A 3 -27.16 27.12 -40.86
CA THR A 3 -27.36 26.18 -39.77
C THR A 3 -27.28 24.77 -40.39
N GLN A 4 -26.25 23.98 -40.09
CA GLN A 4 -26.25 22.56 -40.39
C GLN A 4 -26.76 21.81 -39.19
N LEU A 5 -27.97 21.22 -39.32
CA LEU A 5 -28.48 20.21 -38.41
C LEU A 5 -27.91 18.84 -38.82
N LEU A 6 -27.20 18.19 -37.89
CA LEU A 6 -26.87 16.79 -38.02
C LEU A 6 -27.84 15.98 -37.15
N CYS A 7 -28.79 15.26 -37.79
CA CYS A 7 -29.60 14.25 -37.14
C CYS A 7 -28.88 12.90 -37.15
N LEU A 8 -28.57 12.35 -35.99
CA LEU A 8 -28.23 10.93 -35.86
C LEU A 8 -29.34 10.20 -35.11
N ASN A 9 -30.05 9.33 -35.83
CA ASN A 9 -31.05 8.41 -35.30
C ASN A 9 -30.35 7.18 -34.71
N ILE A 10 -30.49 6.94 -33.44
CA ILE A 10 -30.26 5.62 -32.82
C ILE A 10 -31.51 5.23 -32.04
N LEU A 11 -32.00 4.05 -32.36
CA LEU A 11 -33.24 3.47 -31.87
C LEU A 11 -33.33 3.45 -30.32
N ASN A 12 -34.50 3.90 -29.86
CA ASN A 12 -35.07 3.78 -28.52
C ASN A 12 -34.44 4.64 -27.40
N PHE A 13 -35.23 5.68 -27.10
CA PHE A 13 -35.17 6.59 -25.97
C PHE A 13 -34.13 7.72 -26.01
N VAL A 14 -34.69 8.94 -26.15
CA VAL A 14 -34.09 10.27 -26.07
C VAL A 14 -33.43 10.77 -27.35
N LEU A 15 -34.17 11.62 -28.07
CA LEU A 15 -33.61 12.51 -29.10
C LEU A 15 -32.60 13.46 -28.46
N ILE A 16 -31.33 13.34 -28.88
CA ILE A 16 -30.28 14.31 -28.53
C ILE A 16 -30.09 15.21 -29.75
N GLU A 17 -30.63 16.42 -29.71
CA GLU A 17 -30.24 17.48 -30.65
C GLU A 17 -29.06 18.25 -30.06
N VAL A 18 -27.93 18.20 -30.74
CA VAL A 18 -26.77 19.05 -30.44
C VAL A 18 -26.80 20.25 -31.38
N ALA A 19 -27.18 21.40 -30.87
CA ALA A 19 -27.08 22.64 -31.61
C ALA A 19 -25.72 23.32 -31.34
N LEU A 20 -24.94 23.52 -32.39
CA LEU A 20 -23.70 24.27 -32.33
C LEU A 20 -23.97 25.72 -32.75
N ILE A 21 -23.94 26.65 -31.82
CA ILE A 21 -24.07 28.08 -32.11
C ILE A 21 -22.67 28.70 -32.12
N ARG A 22 -22.23 29.19 -33.25
CA ARG A 22 -20.96 29.91 -33.41
C ARG A 22 -21.21 31.41 -33.16
N VAL A 23 -20.75 31.92 -32.05
CA VAL A 23 -21.03 33.31 -31.63
C VAL A 23 -19.84 34.27 -31.86
N ASN A 24 -18.60 33.76 -32.03
CA ASN A 24 -17.42 34.60 -32.33
C ASN A 24 -16.21 33.69 -32.65
N PRO A 25 -15.23 34.08 -33.51
CA PRO A 25 -14.07 33.25 -33.87
C PRO A 25 -13.07 33.02 -32.72
N TYR A 26 -13.26 33.61 -31.56
CA TYR A 26 -12.35 33.50 -30.40
C TYR A 26 -12.92 32.73 -29.20
N PHE A 27 -14.11 32.09 -29.30
CA PHE A 27 -14.68 31.34 -28.20
C PHE A 27 -14.73 29.84 -28.47
N SER A 28 -14.32 29.06 -27.46
CA SER A 28 -14.45 27.61 -27.42
C SER A 28 -15.93 27.17 -27.51
N LEU A 29 -16.19 26.10 -28.22
CA LEU A 29 -17.52 25.47 -28.36
C LEU A 29 -18.00 25.01 -26.97
N ILE A 30 -19.10 25.59 -26.49
CA ILE A 30 -19.79 25.13 -25.28
C ILE A 30 -20.81 24.08 -25.73
N PRO A 31 -20.69 22.82 -25.30
CA PRO A 31 -21.71 21.81 -25.59
C PRO A 31 -23.01 22.12 -24.86
N ILE A 32 -24.11 22.20 -25.61
CA ILE A 32 -25.46 22.46 -25.08
C ILE A 32 -26.29 21.19 -25.28
N ARG A 33 -26.99 20.77 -24.24
CA ARG A 33 -27.93 19.66 -24.32
C ARG A 33 -29.35 20.15 -24.08
N LEU A 34 -30.26 19.81 -24.99
CA LEU A 34 -31.69 20.04 -24.84
C LEU A 34 -32.35 18.81 -24.18
N VAL A 35 -33.00 18.99 -23.04
CA VAL A 35 -33.80 17.98 -22.37
C VAL A 35 -35.19 18.55 -22.18
N GLY A 36 -36.13 18.11 -22.99
CA GLY A 36 -37.46 18.74 -23.10
C GLY A 36 -37.33 20.19 -23.63
N ASN A 37 -38.06 21.13 -23.05
CA ASN A 37 -38.02 22.55 -23.43
C ASN A 37 -36.96 23.37 -22.66
N ARG A 38 -36.01 22.74 -21.99
CA ARG A 38 -34.96 23.45 -21.22
C ARG A 38 -33.60 23.28 -21.85
N ILE A 39 -32.89 24.41 -21.97
CA ILE A 39 -31.51 24.46 -22.45
C ILE A 39 -30.62 24.32 -21.25
N TYR A 40 -29.68 23.38 -21.33
CA TYR A 40 -28.62 23.16 -20.33
C TYR A 40 -27.28 23.52 -20.96
N SER A 41 -26.50 24.38 -20.34
CA SER A 41 -25.12 24.61 -20.69
C SER A 41 -24.22 23.80 -19.75
N PHE A 42 -23.19 23.23 -20.31
CA PHE A 42 -22.15 22.60 -19.47
C PHE A 42 -21.21 23.69 -18.99
N LYS A 43 -21.26 24.03 -17.71
CA LYS A 43 -20.15 24.73 -17.07
C LYS A 43 -19.15 23.66 -16.65
N GLU A 44 -17.93 23.77 -17.12
CA GLU A 44 -16.83 23.06 -16.49
C GLU A 44 -16.65 23.67 -15.09
N ALA A 45 -17.33 23.11 -14.11
CA ALA A 45 -16.90 23.29 -12.74
C ALA A 45 -15.62 22.46 -12.61
N LYS A 46 -14.49 23.09 -12.40
CA LYS A 46 -13.24 22.43 -12.02
C LYS A 46 -13.45 21.93 -10.58
N ILE A 47 -14.21 20.83 -10.45
CA ILE A 47 -14.31 20.15 -9.16
C ILE A 47 -12.94 19.52 -8.95
N MET A 48 -12.18 20.08 -8.03
CA MET A 48 -10.91 19.49 -7.62
C MET A 48 -11.25 18.13 -7.00
N THR A 49 -10.74 17.07 -7.60
CA THR A 49 -10.94 15.71 -7.08
C THR A 49 -10.14 15.58 -5.79
N LYS A 50 -10.85 15.36 -4.68
CA LYS A 50 -10.26 15.21 -3.34
C LYS A 50 -9.56 13.86 -3.22
N ILE A 51 -8.47 13.84 -2.46
CA ILE A 51 -7.75 12.62 -2.09
C ILE A 51 -8.13 12.26 -0.65
N PHE A 52 -8.56 11.02 -0.43
CA PHE A 52 -8.84 10.47 0.89
C PHE A 52 -7.76 9.47 1.26
N ILE A 53 -7.08 9.69 2.40
CA ILE A 53 -6.07 8.77 2.92
C ILE A 53 -6.70 7.88 3.99
N ILE A 54 -6.89 6.61 3.67
CA ILE A 54 -7.45 5.59 4.56
C ILE A 54 -6.31 4.98 5.37
N HIS A 55 -6.41 5.03 6.70
CA HIS A 55 -5.38 4.49 7.60
C HIS A 55 -5.97 4.20 8.99
N GLU A 56 -5.12 3.75 9.93
CA GLU A 56 -5.47 3.56 11.34
C GLU A 56 -4.47 4.22 12.31
N ASN A 57 -3.50 4.97 11.78
CA ASN A 57 -2.51 5.70 12.57
C ASN A 57 -2.15 7.04 11.92
N SER A 58 -2.58 8.14 12.54
CA SER A 58 -2.37 9.51 12.05
C SER A 58 -0.90 9.96 12.12
N ASP A 59 -0.08 9.34 12.99
CA ASP A 59 1.32 9.70 13.17
C ASP A 59 2.17 9.50 11.90
N TRP A 60 1.67 8.69 10.98
CA TRP A 60 2.35 8.43 9.69
C TRP A 60 2.05 9.45 8.61
N LEU A 61 1.10 10.37 8.85
CA LEU A 61 0.60 11.26 7.79
C LEU A 61 1.41 12.55 7.57
N PRO A 62 2.09 13.16 8.57
CA PRO A 62 2.69 14.47 8.39
C PRO A 62 3.55 14.64 7.12
N PRO A 63 4.46 13.71 6.75
CA PRO A 63 5.25 13.85 5.52
C PRO A 63 4.40 13.82 4.23
N PHE A 64 3.29 13.05 4.25
CA PHE A 64 2.37 12.96 3.11
C PHE A 64 1.48 14.20 3.02
N ALA A 65 1.03 14.72 4.17
CA ALA A 65 0.25 15.94 4.28
C ALA A 65 1.01 17.13 3.67
N GLU A 66 2.23 17.35 4.12
CA GLU A 66 3.11 18.41 3.58
C GLU A 66 3.32 18.28 2.07
N ALA A 67 3.54 17.06 1.58
CA ALA A 67 3.75 16.79 0.17
C ALA A 67 2.48 17.02 -0.68
N LEU A 68 1.29 16.65 -0.18
CA LEU A 68 0.00 16.86 -0.85
C LEU A 68 -0.35 18.36 -0.89
N GLU A 69 -0.10 19.09 0.20
CA GLU A 69 -0.28 20.54 0.25
C GLU A 69 0.63 21.25 -0.75
N ALA A 70 1.90 20.82 -0.85
CA ALA A 70 2.85 21.35 -1.84
C ALA A 70 2.42 21.08 -3.30
N GLU A 71 1.76 19.94 -3.58
CA GLU A 71 1.17 19.64 -4.90
C GLU A 71 -0.14 20.41 -5.16
N GLY A 72 -0.66 21.14 -4.17
CA GLY A 72 -1.86 21.96 -4.28
C GLY A 72 -3.14 21.15 -4.51
N VAL A 73 -3.21 19.94 -3.97
CA VAL A 73 -4.39 19.07 -4.03
C VAL A 73 -5.16 19.10 -2.73
N GLU A 74 -6.49 19.03 -2.83
CA GLU A 74 -7.35 18.90 -1.66
C GLU A 74 -7.30 17.45 -1.16
N TRP A 75 -7.06 17.26 0.12
CA TRP A 75 -6.99 15.93 0.73
C TRP A 75 -7.72 15.90 2.07
N GLU A 76 -8.05 14.67 2.52
CA GLU A 76 -8.71 14.42 3.80
C GLU A 76 -8.20 13.11 4.40
N GLU A 77 -7.94 13.15 5.70
CA GLU A 77 -7.66 11.98 6.50
C GLU A 77 -8.94 11.17 6.75
N TRP A 78 -8.87 9.86 6.55
CA TRP A 78 -9.98 8.95 6.83
C TRP A 78 -9.54 7.81 7.76
N PRO A 79 -9.49 8.07 9.08
CA PRO A 79 -9.08 7.07 10.05
C PRO A 79 -10.16 6.00 10.20
N LEU A 80 -9.82 4.74 9.98
CA LEU A 80 -10.74 3.60 10.13
C LEU A 80 -10.51 2.85 11.46
N ILE A 81 -10.48 3.59 12.56
CA ILE A 81 -10.45 3.06 13.93
C ILE A 81 -11.86 2.92 14.50
N GLU A 82 -12.79 3.71 14.02
CA GLU A 82 -14.22 3.67 14.25
C GLU A 82 -14.96 4.26 13.04
N GLY A 83 -16.27 4.18 12.97
CA GLY A 83 -17.02 4.85 11.91
C GLY A 83 -18.33 4.16 11.56
N THR A 84 -19.03 4.79 10.60
CA THR A 84 -20.32 4.32 10.06
C THR A 84 -20.24 4.32 8.55
N LEU A 85 -20.75 3.25 7.94
CA LEU A 85 -20.89 3.11 6.50
C LEU A 85 -22.38 3.07 6.16
N ASP A 86 -22.86 4.08 5.46
CA ASP A 86 -24.22 4.09 4.93
C ASP A 86 -24.21 3.41 3.55
N LEU A 87 -24.76 2.21 3.49
CA LEU A 87 -24.77 1.41 2.26
C LEU A 87 -25.79 1.89 1.23
N ASP A 88 -26.75 2.71 1.64
CA ASP A 88 -27.78 3.30 0.75
C ASP A 88 -27.29 4.60 0.09
N ALA A 89 -26.23 5.21 0.62
CA ALA A 89 -25.61 6.39 0.06
C ALA A 89 -24.38 6.03 -0.81
N PRO A 90 -24.13 6.76 -1.92
CA PRO A 90 -22.89 6.59 -2.67
C PRO A 90 -21.71 7.18 -1.89
N PRO A 91 -20.49 6.60 -2.03
CA PRO A 91 -19.28 7.17 -1.44
C PRO A 91 -18.97 8.55 -2.05
N PRO A 92 -18.24 9.40 -1.32
CA PRO A 92 -17.79 10.68 -1.84
C PRO A 92 -17.00 10.50 -3.15
N ALA A 93 -17.01 11.52 -3.99
CA ALA A 93 -16.19 11.54 -5.20
C ALA A 93 -14.74 11.83 -4.82
N GLY A 94 -13.79 11.04 -5.33
CA GLY A 94 -12.38 11.23 -5.00
C GLY A 94 -11.49 10.06 -5.38
N ILE A 95 -10.20 10.23 -5.06
CA ILE A 95 -9.19 9.17 -5.06
C ILE A 95 -9.04 8.69 -3.62
N PHE A 96 -8.97 7.39 -3.44
CA PHE A 96 -8.78 6.77 -2.13
C PHE A 96 -7.42 6.07 -2.10
N TYR A 97 -6.59 6.41 -1.13
CA TYR A 97 -5.31 5.76 -0.91
C TYR A 97 -5.36 4.96 0.39
N SER A 98 -5.28 3.63 0.30
CA SER A 98 -5.28 2.75 1.47
C SER A 98 -3.87 2.58 2.01
N ARG A 99 -3.72 2.96 3.28
CA ARG A 99 -2.52 2.77 4.12
C ARG A 99 -2.83 1.89 5.34
N MET A 100 -3.77 0.97 5.22
CA MET A 100 -4.05 0.03 6.31
C MET A 100 -2.88 -0.92 6.51
N SER A 101 -2.44 -1.05 7.77
CA SER A 101 -1.30 -1.89 8.13
C SER A 101 -1.71 -3.26 8.64
N ALA A 102 -0.95 -4.29 8.25
CA ALA A 102 -1.07 -5.63 8.81
C ALA A 102 -0.80 -5.68 10.32
N SER A 103 -0.04 -4.71 10.86
CA SER A 103 0.27 -4.60 12.30
C SER A 103 -0.70 -3.74 13.10
N SER A 104 -1.86 -3.35 12.57
CA SER A 104 -2.86 -2.52 13.27
C SER A 104 -3.27 -3.06 14.65
N HIS A 105 -3.28 -4.38 14.80
CA HIS A 105 -3.58 -5.04 16.07
C HIS A 105 -2.59 -4.70 17.20
N SER A 106 -1.32 -4.41 16.90
CA SER A 106 -0.32 -4.02 17.91
C SER A 106 -0.56 -2.63 18.51
N ARG A 107 -1.45 -1.83 17.88
CA ARG A 107 -1.90 -0.51 18.33
C ARG A 107 -3.34 -0.53 18.86
N GLY A 108 -3.89 -1.72 19.13
CA GLY A 108 -5.26 -1.88 19.63
C GLY A 108 -6.35 -1.84 18.56
N HIS A 109 -5.99 -1.70 17.28
CA HIS A 109 -6.92 -1.55 16.16
C HIS A 109 -7.16 -2.87 15.40
N THR A 110 -7.38 -3.96 16.14
CA THR A 110 -7.49 -5.32 15.57
C THR A 110 -8.60 -5.44 14.50
N ALA A 111 -9.74 -4.78 14.71
CA ALA A 111 -10.88 -4.86 13.80
C ALA A 111 -10.77 -3.91 12.58
N SER A 112 -9.86 -2.93 12.61
CA SER A 112 -9.74 -1.91 11.56
C SER A 112 -9.47 -2.50 10.19
N LYS A 113 -8.68 -3.57 10.11
CA LYS A 113 -8.42 -4.30 8.86
C LYS A 113 -9.68 -4.88 8.22
N ASP A 114 -10.58 -5.46 9.02
CA ASP A 114 -11.82 -6.08 8.52
C ASP A 114 -12.81 -5.00 8.08
N TYR A 115 -12.88 -3.90 8.83
CA TYR A 115 -13.66 -2.74 8.44
C TYR A 115 -13.11 -2.10 7.16
N THR A 116 -11.79 -1.97 7.03
CA THR A 116 -11.15 -1.48 5.79
C THR A 116 -11.52 -2.32 4.59
N ARG A 117 -11.48 -3.65 4.68
CA ARG A 117 -11.91 -4.55 3.60
C ARG A 117 -13.33 -4.24 3.12
N SER A 118 -14.22 -3.96 4.07
CA SER A 118 -15.63 -3.63 3.78
C SER A 118 -15.74 -2.26 3.12
N VAL A 119 -15.04 -1.25 3.63
CA VAL A 119 -14.99 0.11 3.04
C VAL A 119 -14.44 0.06 1.62
N LEU A 120 -13.32 -0.64 1.40
CA LEU A 120 -12.72 -0.76 0.06
C LEU A 120 -13.65 -1.48 -0.92
N SER A 121 -14.34 -2.54 -0.47
CA SER A 121 -15.34 -3.23 -1.30
C SER A 121 -16.48 -2.29 -1.71
N TRP A 122 -16.96 -1.46 -0.79
CA TRP A 122 -17.99 -0.47 -1.06
C TRP A 122 -17.52 0.61 -2.04
N LEU A 123 -16.31 1.15 -1.85
CA LEU A 123 -15.69 2.13 -2.76
C LEU A 123 -15.56 1.57 -4.18
N GLU A 124 -14.99 0.38 -4.31
CA GLU A 124 -14.75 -0.28 -5.59
C GLU A 124 -16.06 -0.66 -6.30
N SER A 125 -17.10 -1.10 -5.55
CA SER A 125 -18.41 -1.41 -6.12
C SER A 125 -19.11 -0.19 -6.72
N HIS A 126 -18.75 1.02 -6.25
CA HIS A 126 -19.21 2.28 -6.80
C HIS A 126 -18.26 2.90 -7.84
N GLY A 127 -17.28 2.13 -8.31
CA GLY A 127 -16.32 2.58 -9.33
C GLY A 127 -15.38 3.68 -8.86
N ARG A 128 -15.11 3.79 -7.57
CA ARG A 128 -14.11 4.74 -7.05
C ARG A 128 -12.70 4.25 -7.36
N THR A 129 -11.81 5.18 -7.66
CA THR A 129 -10.39 4.88 -7.84
C THR A 129 -9.74 4.70 -6.48
N VAL A 130 -9.24 3.49 -6.23
CA VAL A 130 -8.57 3.15 -4.97
C VAL A 130 -7.14 2.71 -5.26
N VAL A 131 -6.17 3.42 -4.71
CA VAL A 131 -4.76 3.04 -4.72
C VAL A 131 -4.53 2.06 -3.57
N ASN A 132 -3.91 0.93 -3.86
CA ASN A 132 -3.79 -0.20 -2.96
C ASN A 132 -5.18 -0.66 -2.48
N GLY A 133 -6.04 -1.00 -3.46
CA GLY A 133 -7.41 -1.43 -3.23
C GLY A 133 -7.52 -2.75 -2.47
N ARG A 134 -8.74 -3.28 -2.40
CA ARG A 134 -9.04 -4.46 -1.57
C ARG A 134 -8.13 -5.64 -1.84
N ARG A 135 -7.87 -5.99 -3.12
CA ARG A 135 -6.99 -7.11 -3.47
C ARG A 135 -5.58 -6.95 -2.92
N VAL A 136 -5.07 -5.71 -2.90
CA VAL A 136 -3.73 -5.38 -2.37
C VAL A 136 -3.72 -5.45 -0.84
N VAL A 137 -4.78 -4.97 -0.19
CA VAL A 137 -4.93 -5.07 1.27
C VAL A 137 -5.02 -6.52 1.73
N GLU A 138 -5.70 -7.41 1.00
CA GLU A 138 -5.70 -8.86 1.33
C GLU A 138 -4.27 -9.43 1.31
N MET A 139 -3.46 -9.05 0.32
CA MET A 139 -2.05 -9.44 0.25
C MET A 139 -1.22 -8.83 1.39
N GLU A 140 -1.44 -7.55 1.74
CA GLU A 140 -0.77 -6.90 2.88
C GLU A 140 -1.02 -7.66 4.19
N MET A 141 -2.23 -8.19 4.38
CA MET A 141 -2.64 -8.85 5.62
C MET A 141 -2.16 -10.29 5.75
N SER A 142 -1.55 -10.89 4.72
CA SER A 142 -1.21 -12.31 4.71
C SER A 142 0.11 -12.60 4.00
N LYS A 143 1.11 -13.03 4.74
CA LYS A 143 2.38 -13.49 4.15
C LYS A 143 2.22 -14.78 3.35
N ILE A 144 1.22 -15.59 3.67
CA ILE A 144 0.86 -16.75 2.83
C ILE A 144 0.44 -16.28 1.44
N ASP A 145 -0.43 -15.26 1.37
CA ASP A 145 -0.89 -14.72 0.10
C ASP A 145 0.25 -14.03 -0.67
N GLN A 146 1.13 -13.30 0.03
CA GLN A 146 2.33 -12.71 -0.57
C GLN A 146 3.24 -13.79 -1.18
N HIS A 147 3.62 -14.81 -0.42
CA HIS A 147 4.50 -15.86 -0.91
C HIS A 147 3.86 -16.68 -2.02
N THR A 148 2.54 -16.94 -1.95
CA THR A 148 1.80 -17.63 -2.99
C THR A 148 1.79 -16.83 -4.30
N ALA A 149 1.50 -15.54 -4.22
CA ALA A 149 1.47 -14.64 -5.36
C ALA A 149 2.85 -14.46 -5.99
N LEU A 150 3.88 -14.23 -5.18
CA LEU A 150 5.27 -14.10 -5.63
C LEU A 150 5.75 -15.37 -6.32
N ARG A 151 5.50 -16.54 -5.73
CA ARG A 151 5.86 -17.83 -6.31
C ARG A 151 5.15 -18.07 -7.65
N ALA A 152 3.85 -17.77 -7.73
CA ALA A 152 3.10 -17.87 -8.98
C ALA A 152 3.64 -16.95 -10.07
N ALA A 153 4.23 -15.80 -9.70
CA ALA A 153 4.91 -14.88 -10.61
C ALA A 153 6.38 -15.25 -10.89
N GLY A 154 6.84 -16.41 -10.39
CA GLY A 154 8.17 -16.94 -10.65
C GLY A 154 9.28 -16.35 -9.78
N PHE A 155 8.95 -15.61 -8.72
CA PHE A 155 9.96 -15.20 -7.75
C PHE A 155 10.38 -16.38 -6.86
N GLU A 156 11.62 -16.37 -6.46
CA GLU A 156 12.07 -17.22 -5.37
C GLU A 156 11.61 -16.62 -4.05
N VAL A 157 10.98 -17.45 -3.22
CA VAL A 157 10.50 -17.11 -1.89
C VAL A 157 11.00 -18.14 -0.89
N PRO A 158 11.14 -17.80 0.41
CA PRO A 158 11.63 -18.75 1.40
C PRO A 158 10.77 -20.01 1.47
N ALA A 159 11.40 -21.15 1.73
CA ALA A 159 10.66 -22.37 2.06
C ALA A 159 9.89 -22.14 3.36
N THR A 160 8.57 -22.29 3.31
CA THR A 160 7.69 -21.91 4.41
C THR A 160 6.59 -22.94 4.61
N ILE A 161 6.32 -23.29 5.87
CA ILE A 161 5.18 -24.08 6.30
C ILE A 161 4.28 -23.17 7.14
N ALA A 162 3.02 -23.02 6.75
CA ALA A 162 2.03 -22.31 7.54
C ALA A 162 1.29 -23.30 8.45
N VAL A 163 1.28 -23.03 9.74
CA VAL A 163 0.62 -23.85 10.75
C VAL A 163 -0.51 -23.07 11.38
N PHE A 164 -1.74 -23.52 11.17
CA PHE A 164 -2.93 -22.96 11.81
C PHE A 164 -3.17 -23.64 13.16
N GLY A 165 -3.24 -22.84 14.21
CA GLY A 165 -3.38 -23.30 15.58
C GLY A 165 -2.06 -23.80 16.18
N HIS A 166 -2.10 -24.20 17.45
CA HIS A 166 -0.89 -24.49 18.24
C HIS A 166 -0.49 -25.96 18.23
N HIS A 167 -1.46 -26.89 18.13
CA HIS A 167 -1.25 -28.30 18.42
C HIS A 167 -0.21 -29.01 17.55
N ASN A 168 -0.12 -28.66 16.25
CA ASN A 168 0.79 -29.32 15.30
C ASN A 168 2.11 -28.58 15.11
N LEU A 169 2.33 -27.47 15.82
CA LEU A 169 3.45 -26.58 15.54
C LEU A 169 4.80 -27.27 15.71
N LYS A 170 4.97 -28.01 16.81
CA LYS A 170 6.21 -28.76 17.09
C LYS A 170 6.45 -29.89 16.09
N ASP A 171 5.41 -30.63 15.73
CA ASP A 171 5.53 -31.74 14.77
C ASP A 171 5.88 -31.23 13.38
N GLN A 172 5.26 -30.14 12.92
CA GLN A 172 5.57 -29.55 11.63
C GLN A 172 6.99 -28.96 11.59
N ALA A 173 7.47 -28.40 12.69
CA ALA A 173 8.83 -27.89 12.77
C ALA A 173 9.90 -28.96 12.51
N ARG A 174 9.64 -30.26 12.82
CA ARG A 174 10.57 -31.37 12.54
C ARG A 174 10.87 -31.56 11.06
N SER A 175 10.04 -31.04 10.16
CA SER A 175 10.30 -31.07 8.72
C SER A 175 11.14 -29.89 8.23
N MET A 176 11.36 -28.88 9.08
CA MET A 176 12.24 -27.74 8.74
C MET A 176 13.71 -28.12 8.88
N LYS A 177 14.55 -27.53 8.03
CA LYS A 177 16.01 -27.57 8.22
C LYS A 177 16.41 -26.53 9.26
N LEU A 178 17.33 -26.90 10.14
CA LEU A 178 17.93 -25.98 11.10
C LEU A 178 19.08 -25.16 10.46
N PRO A 179 19.23 -23.89 10.79
CA PRO A 179 18.30 -23.09 11.57
C PRO A 179 17.05 -22.71 10.76
N PHE A 180 15.94 -22.45 11.45
CA PHE A 180 14.74 -21.88 10.86
C PHE A 180 14.22 -20.72 11.74
N ILE A 181 13.26 -19.94 11.21
CA ILE A 181 12.60 -18.89 11.95
C ILE A 181 11.10 -19.15 12.08
N THR A 182 10.50 -18.64 13.15
CA THR A 182 9.06 -18.40 13.18
C THR A 182 8.77 -16.99 12.64
N LYS A 183 7.55 -16.77 12.18
CA LYS A 183 7.03 -15.47 11.76
C LYS A 183 5.50 -15.50 11.88
N HIS A 184 4.88 -14.39 12.29
CA HIS A 184 3.42 -14.29 12.20
C HIS A 184 2.99 -14.14 10.74
N ASN A 185 1.92 -14.80 10.34
CA ASN A 185 1.34 -14.61 9.00
C ASN A 185 0.85 -13.17 8.83
N GLN A 186 0.17 -12.65 9.84
CA GLN A 186 -0.28 -11.29 9.89
C GLN A 186 0.53 -10.47 10.91
N GLY A 187 1.30 -9.52 10.43
CA GLY A 187 2.14 -8.67 11.28
C GLY A 187 3.15 -7.88 10.46
N GLY A 188 3.86 -7.02 11.13
CA GLY A 188 4.96 -6.21 10.61
C GLY A 188 5.98 -5.97 11.70
N LYS A 189 7.06 -5.23 11.42
CA LYS A 189 8.09 -4.81 12.39
C LYS A 189 8.78 -5.98 13.12
N GLY A 190 8.93 -7.13 12.48
CA GLY A 190 9.58 -8.28 13.08
C GLY A 190 8.75 -9.05 14.11
N LEU A 191 7.45 -8.75 14.30
CA LEU A 191 6.60 -9.44 15.26
C LEU A 191 6.58 -10.95 15.05
N GLY A 192 6.88 -11.71 16.11
CA GLY A 192 6.93 -13.16 16.12
C GLY A 192 8.09 -13.75 15.32
N VAL A 193 9.06 -12.92 14.87
CA VAL A 193 10.26 -13.43 14.19
C VAL A 193 11.26 -13.88 15.24
N ARG A 194 11.47 -15.18 15.32
CA ARG A 194 12.48 -15.80 16.21
C ARG A 194 13.24 -16.87 15.45
N ARG A 195 14.57 -16.90 15.62
CA ARG A 195 15.42 -17.92 15.07
C ARG A 195 15.63 -19.05 16.04
N PHE A 196 15.64 -20.29 15.50
CA PHE A 196 15.89 -21.50 16.26
C PHE A 196 16.99 -22.30 15.60
N ASP A 197 18.05 -22.55 16.35
CA ASP A 197 19.21 -23.33 15.93
C ASP A 197 19.05 -24.83 16.30
N ASP A 198 18.09 -25.15 17.16
CA ASP A 198 17.75 -26.51 17.55
C ASP A 198 16.25 -26.65 17.91
N PHE A 199 15.74 -27.88 17.83
CA PHE A 199 14.33 -28.17 18.10
C PHE A 199 13.95 -28.10 19.59
N LYS A 200 14.92 -28.26 20.48
CA LYS A 200 14.64 -28.23 21.92
C LYS A 200 14.28 -26.80 22.36
N SER A 201 15.08 -25.83 21.94
CA SER A 201 14.81 -24.43 22.22
C SER A 201 13.49 -23.96 21.60
N PHE A 202 13.15 -24.49 20.41
CA PHE A 202 11.85 -24.23 19.80
C PHE A 202 10.68 -24.83 20.62
N ASP A 203 10.80 -26.07 21.08
CA ASP A 203 9.76 -26.71 21.91
C ASP A 203 9.56 -25.97 23.24
N GLU A 204 10.66 -25.57 23.89
CA GLU A 204 10.63 -24.77 25.11
C GLU A 204 9.94 -23.42 24.91
N TYR A 205 10.18 -22.77 23.76
CA TYR A 205 9.49 -21.54 23.39
C TYR A 205 7.99 -21.77 23.18
N VAL A 206 7.61 -22.79 22.40
CA VAL A 206 6.21 -23.09 22.09
C VAL A 206 5.40 -23.44 23.33
N ASP A 207 6.00 -24.17 24.27
CA ASP A 207 5.36 -24.57 25.54
C ASP A 207 5.49 -23.48 26.62
N GLY A 208 6.32 -22.47 26.40
CA GLY A 208 6.68 -21.46 27.39
C GLY A 208 5.72 -20.27 27.42
N PRO A 209 5.87 -19.43 28.45
CA PRO A 209 5.07 -18.21 28.60
C PRO A 209 5.43 -17.12 27.56
N ASP A 210 6.59 -17.24 26.94
CA ASP A 210 7.09 -16.26 25.94
C ASP A 210 6.54 -16.52 24.54
N TYR A 211 5.68 -17.54 24.36
CA TYR A 211 5.09 -17.84 23.07
C TYR A 211 4.14 -16.72 22.64
N GLU A 212 4.52 -16.02 21.59
CA GLU A 212 3.74 -14.95 20.97
C GLU A 212 2.70 -15.56 20.02
N ARG A 213 1.44 -15.56 20.47
CA ARG A 213 0.34 -16.11 19.66
C ARG A 213 -0.03 -15.17 18.52
N PRO A 214 0.01 -15.62 17.25
CA PRO A 214 -0.42 -14.80 16.12
C PRO A 214 -1.88 -14.39 16.23
N VAL A 215 -2.20 -13.16 15.79
CA VAL A 215 -3.57 -12.61 15.85
C VAL A 215 -4.57 -13.40 15.02
N ASP A 216 -4.10 -14.04 13.95
CA ASP A 216 -4.87 -14.90 13.04
C ASP A 216 -4.66 -16.40 13.29
N GLU A 217 -4.00 -16.75 14.39
CA GLU A 217 -3.67 -18.13 14.78
C GLU A 217 -2.74 -18.87 13.78
N ILE A 218 -2.07 -18.14 12.89
CA ILE A 218 -1.19 -18.76 11.86
C ILE A 218 0.26 -18.38 12.13
N THR A 219 1.06 -19.40 12.49
CA THR A 219 2.51 -19.31 12.60
C THR A 219 3.16 -19.83 11.33
N LEU A 220 4.05 -19.06 10.75
CA LEU A 220 4.91 -19.49 9.65
C LEU A 220 6.20 -20.07 10.24
N LEU A 221 6.54 -21.28 9.84
CA LEU A 221 7.86 -21.88 10.01
C LEU A 221 8.60 -21.65 8.69
N GLN A 222 9.64 -20.84 8.70
CA GLN A 222 10.32 -20.40 7.49
C GLN A 222 11.80 -20.73 7.56
N GLU A 223 12.41 -21.14 6.45
CA GLU A 223 13.84 -21.31 6.38
C GLU A 223 14.57 -20.03 6.76
N TYR A 224 15.66 -20.19 7.51
CA TYR A 224 16.55 -19.08 7.80
C TYR A 224 17.53 -18.89 6.64
N LEU A 225 17.52 -17.70 6.07
CA LEU A 225 18.43 -17.32 4.99
C LEU A 225 19.53 -16.40 5.54
N HIS A 226 20.77 -16.73 5.25
CA HIS A 226 21.91 -15.87 5.54
C HIS A 226 22.06 -14.83 4.43
N PRO A 227 21.92 -13.53 4.74
CA PRO A 227 22.17 -12.50 3.74
C PRO A 227 23.69 -12.38 3.47
N ALA A 228 24.06 -12.44 2.20
CA ALA A 228 25.42 -12.10 1.79
C ALA A 228 25.70 -10.63 2.14
N GLY A 229 26.72 -10.37 2.93
CA GLY A 229 27.05 -9.01 3.37
C GLY A 229 26.31 -8.50 4.60
N GLY A 230 25.45 -9.32 5.26
CA GLY A 230 24.81 -8.97 6.53
C GLY A 230 23.68 -7.93 6.45
N PHE A 231 23.09 -7.72 5.27
CA PHE A 231 21.96 -6.79 5.06
C PHE A 231 20.91 -7.39 4.13
N ILE A 232 19.70 -6.90 4.27
CA ILE A 232 18.64 -7.13 3.29
C ILE A 232 18.52 -5.93 2.35
N THR A 233 17.93 -6.14 1.17
CA THR A 233 17.64 -5.05 0.24
C THR A 233 16.14 -4.84 0.16
N ARG A 234 15.75 -3.57 0.18
CA ARG A 234 14.38 -3.14 -0.04
C ARG A 234 14.30 -2.22 -1.26
N VAL A 235 13.37 -2.53 -2.16
CA VAL A 235 13.09 -1.79 -3.40
C VAL A 235 11.77 -1.07 -3.26
N GLU A 236 11.79 0.25 -3.36
CA GLU A 236 10.58 1.08 -3.28
C GLU A 236 10.05 1.40 -4.67
N ILE A 237 8.73 1.20 -4.85
CA ILE A 237 7.99 1.43 -6.11
C ILE A 237 6.78 2.30 -5.84
N ILE A 238 6.59 3.34 -6.66
CA ILE A 238 5.46 4.27 -6.58
C ILE A 238 4.94 4.54 -7.99
N GLY A 239 3.65 4.33 -8.21
CA GLY A 239 2.98 4.66 -9.47
C GLY A 239 3.54 3.92 -10.70
N GLY A 240 4.11 2.72 -10.52
CA GLY A 240 4.75 1.96 -11.58
C GLY A 240 6.18 2.41 -11.90
N GLU A 241 6.80 3.22 -11.03
CA GLU A 241 8.18 3.68 -11.17
C GLU A 241 9.04 3.22 -10.00
N PHE A 242 10.28 2.83 -10.29
CA PHE A 242 11.30 2.56 -9.28
C PHE A 242 11.73 3.86 -8.62
N LEU A 243 11.62 3.94 -7.29
CA LEU A 243 12.05 5.09 -6.53
C LEU A 243 13.55 5.01 -6.21
N TYR A 244 13.92 4.06 -5.39
CA TYR A 244 15.29 3.70 -5.01
C TYR A 244 15.31 2.31 -4.37
N ALA A 245 16.51 1.78 -4.19
CA ALA A 245 16.75 0.66 -3.29
C ALA A 245 17.49 1.14 -2.04
N LEU A 246 17.25 0.48 -0.93
CA LEU A 246 17.98 0.68 0.31
C LEU A 246 18.44 -0.66 0.87
N THR A 247 19.49 -0.64 1.67
CA THR A 247 19.91 -1.77 2.48
C THR A 247 19.48 -1.55 3.93
N ALA A 248 19.11 -2.63 4.61
CA ALA A 248 18.89 -2.61 6.04
C ALA A 248 19.81 -3.62 6.72
N ASP A 249 20.61 -3.15 7.67
CA ASP A 249 21.56 -3.97 8.43
C ASP A 249 20.78 -4.96 9.32
N THR A 250 21.10 -6.24 9.21
CA THR A 250 20.47 -7.32 9.99
C THR A 250 21.39 -7.85 11.10
N SER A 251 22.55 -7.25 11.32
CA SER A 251 23.53 -7.69 12.32
C SER A 251 23.01 -7.61 13.76
N ALA A 252 22.08 -6.67 14.04
CA ALA A 252 21.45 -6.49 15.34
C ALA A 252 20.21 -7.36 15.57
N GLY A 253 19.75 -8.12 14.57
CA GLY A 253 18.55 -8.98 14.65
C GLY A 253 17.53 -8.71 13.54
N PHE A 254 16.31 -9.24 13.71
CA PHE A 254 15.25 -9.19 12.69
C PHE A 254 14.25 -8.06 12.90
N GLU A 255 14.32 -7.34 14.00
CA GLU A 255 13.45 -6.21 14.29
C GLU A 255 13.98 -4.98 13.53
N LEU A 256 13.62 -4.90 12.25
CA LEU A 256 13.88 -3.75 11.40
C LEU A 256 12.76 -2.72 11.61
N CYS A 257 12.87 -1.93 12.67
CA CYS A 257 12.02 -0.76 12.87
C CYS A 257 12.56 0.37 11.99
N PRO A 258 11.73 1.03 11.15
CA PRO A 258 12.11 2.33 10.58
C PRO A 258 12.46 3.26 11.75
N ALA A 259 13.67 3.78 11.77
CA ALA A 259 14.33 4.37 12.94
C ALA A 259 13.54 5.46 13.68
N ASP A 260 12.57 6.10 13.03
CA ASP A 260 11.83 7.23 13.59
C ASP A 260 10.61 6.82 14.43
N GLU A 261 10.12 5.59 14.33
CA GLU A 261 8.97 5.13 15.12
C GLU A 261 9.34 4.67 16.54
N CYS A 262 10.61 4.39 16.81
CA CYS A 262 11.11 4.07 18.16
C CYS A 262 11.45 5.32 18.98
N ALA A 263 11.41 6.50 18.38
CA ALA A 263 11.75 7.76 19.03
C ALA A 263 10.57 8.49 19.67
N ASP A 264 9.37 7.90 19.69
CA ASP A 264 8.20 8.53 20.29
C ASP A 264 8.28 8.49 21.84
N PRO A 265 8.39 9.66 22.52
CA PRO A 265 8.54 9.71 23.98
C PRO A 265 7.31 9.24 24.77
N GLY A 266 6.22 8.87 24.08
CA GLY A 266 4.95 8.47 24.67
C GLY A 266 4.64 6.97 24.60
N THR A 267 5.37 6.20 23.79
CA THR A 267 5.18 4.75 23.73
C THR A 267 6.07 4.07 24.77
N SER A 268 5.48 3.28 25.64
CA SER A 268 6.18 2.60 26.73
C SER A 268 7.41 1.86 26.19
N LEU A 269 8.57 2.20 26.74
CA LEU A 269 9.93 1.70 26.48
C LEU A 269 10.12 0.17 26.63
N GLU A 270 9.03 -0.60 26.72
CA GLU A 270 9.07 -2.05 26.97
C GLU A 270 9.12 -2.92 25.70
N LEU A 271 8.98 -2.33 24.50
CA LEU A 271 8.96 -3.07 23.23
C LEU A 271 10.19 -2.85 22.34
N CYS A 272 11.11 -1.96 22.70
CA CYS A 272 12.44 -1.88 22.12
C CYS A 272 13.46 -2.14 23.22
N PRO A 273 14.25 -3.22 23.18
CA PRO A 273 15.36 -3.34 24.11
C PRO A 273 16.35 -2.21 23.83
N VAL A 274 16.34 -1.19 24.68
CA VAL A 274 17.30 -0.09 24.66
C VAL A 274 18.64 -0.64 25.19
N SER A 275 19.36 -1.34 24.32
CA SER A 275 20.80 -1.46 24.47
C SER A 275 21.43 -0.60 23.39
N ALA A 276 21.79 0.63 23.78
CA ALA A 276 22.55 1.61 23.01
C ALA A 276 21.93 1.90 21.62
N LEU A 277 21.36 3.10 21.44
CA LEU A 277 21.08 3.66 20.11
C LEU A 277 22.33 3.49 19.26
N PRO A 278 22.27 2.78 18.11
CA PRO A 278 23.39 2.80 17.18
C PRO A 278 23.60 4.25 16.77
N THR A 279 24.80 4.74 16.84
CA THR A 279 25.21 6.07 16.36
C THR A 279 25.12 6.16 14.83
N GLU A 280 24.83 5.06 14.15
CA GLU A 280 24.70 4.94 12.68
C GLU A 280 23.33 4.42 12.33
N SER A 281 22.73 4.96 11.26
CA SER A 281 21.46 4.49 10.71
C SER A 281 21.57 3.02 10.30
N LEU A 282 20.54 2.23 10.60
CA LEU A 282 20.43 0.85 10.11
C LEU A 282 20.11 0.78 8.61
N PHE A 283 19.64 1.89 8.04
CA PHE A 283 19.19 1.99 6.66
C PHE A 283 20.15 2.87 5.85
N HIS A 284 20.57 2.38 4.70
CA HIS A 284 21.46 3.09 3.80
C HIS A 284 20.93 3.05 2.36
N TRP A 285 21.09 4.14 1.64
CA TRP A 285 20.79 4.14 0.22
C TRP A 285 21.72 3.18 -0.52
N ARG A 286 21.12 2.30 -1.34
CA ARG A 286 21.87 1.39 -2.21
C ARG A 286 22.12 2.08 -3.55
N GLU A 287 23.15 2.92 -3.59
CA GLU A 287 23.52 3.70 -4.77
C GLU A 287 23.77 2.80 -6.00
N GLY A 288 23.24 3.21 -7.17
CA GLY A 288 23.49 2.53 -8.43
C GLY A 288 22.92 1.12 -8.52
N PHE A 289 21.94 0.76 -7.65
CA PHE A 289 21.31 -0.55 -7.74
C PHE A 289 20.52 -0.69 -9.04
N GLU A 290 21.02 -1.53 -9.95
CA GLU A 290 20.43 -1.86 -11.23
C GLU A 290 20.39 -3.39 -11.36
N ASP A 291 19.24 -3.98 -11.06
CA ASP A 291 19.04 -5.43 -11.16
C ASP A 291 17.74 -5.72 -11.93
N PRO A 292 17.70 -6.76 -12.77
CA PRO A 292 16.48 -7.18 -13.48
C PRO A 292 15.27 -7.45 -12.57
N ILE A 293 15.49 -7.70 -11.27
CA ILE A 293 14.43 -7.90 -10.29
C ILE A 293 13.53 -6.67 -10.17
N ILE A 294 14.06 -5.46 -10.40
CA ILE A 294 13.29 -4.21 -10.39
C ILE A 294 12.16 -4.28 -11.42
N ASN A 295 12.48 -4.66 -12.67
CA ASN A 295 11.49 -4.77 -13.72
C ASN A 295 10.44 -5.84 -13.40
N ARG A 296 10.86 -6.96 -12.81
CA ARG A 296 9.95 -8.02 -12.37
C ARG A 296 9.00 -7.53 -11.28
N TYR A 297 9.47 -6.70 -10.34
CA TYR A 297 8.61 -6.07 -9.33
C TYR A 297 7.64 -5.06 -9.94
N LEU A 298 8.06 -4.28 -10.94
CA LEU A 298 7.19 -3.37 -11.68
C LEU A 298 6.07 -4.13 -12.40
N ASP A 299 6.40 -5.23 -13.10
CA ASP A 299 5.43 -6.10 -13.78
C ASP A 299 4.46 -6.74 -12.76
N PHE A 300 4.97 -7.16 -11.60
CA PHE A 300 4.16 -7.69 -10.53
C PHE A 300 3.18 -6.62 -10.00
N CYS A 301 3.65 -5.41 -9.71
CA CYS A 301 2.81 -4.30 -9.29
C CYS A 301 1.70 -4.02 -10.31
N GLN A 302 2.03 -3.96 -11.60
CA GLN A 302 1.05 -3.75 -12.66
C GLN A 302 0.00 -4.87 -12.69
N SER A 303 0.40 -6.13 -12.61
CA SER A 303 -0.51 -7.29 -12.66
C SER A 303 -1.44 -7.39 -11.46
N TRP A 304 -1.02 -6.87 -10.31
CA TRP A 304 -1.77 -6.89 -9.07
C TRP A 304 -2.54 -5.60 -8.78
N GLY A 305 -2.29 -4.52 -9.52
CA GLY A 305 -2.86 -3.20 -9.26
C GLY A 305 -2.26 -2.54 -8.01
N ILE A 306 -0.99 -2.83 -7.73
CA ILE A 306 -0.25 -2.22 -6.62
C ILE A 306 0.27 -0.86 -7.09
N GLY A 307 -0.21 0.20 -6.47
CA GLY A 307 0.24 1.55 -6.78
C GLY A 307 1.49 1.96 -6.01
N ILE A 308 1.65 1.46 -4.78
CA ILE A 308 2.74 1.83 -3.87
C ILE A 308 3.16 0.59 -3.09
N ALA A 309 4.44 0.23 -3.12
CA ALA A 309 4.99 -0.86 -2.32
C ALA A 309 6.50 -0.79 -2.15
N GLY A 310 6.97 -1.37 -1.03
CA GLY A 310 8.35 -1.76 -0.80
C GLY A 310 8.49 -3.27 -0.83
N PHE A 311 9.40 -3.80 -1.66
CA PHE A 311 9.72 -5.23 -1.75
C PHE A 311 11.01 -5.52 -1.03
N GLU A 312 11.01 -6.53 -0.17
CA GLU A 312 12.20 -6.92 0.57
C GLU A 312 12.71 -8.28 0.09
N PHE A 313 14.00 -8.34 -0.18
CA PHE A 313 14.65 -9.58 -0.58
C PHE A 313 16.02 -9.75 0.09
N ILE A 314 16.43 -11.01 0.18
CA ILE A 314 17.74 -11.42 0.65
C ILE A 314 18.56 -11.90 -0.55
N GLU A 315 19.79 -11.37 -0.67
CA GLU A 315 20.83 -11.92 -1.51
C GLU A 315 21.57 -12.98 -0.69
N THR A 316 21.48 -14.23 -1.11
CA THR A 316 22.16 -15.32 -0.40
C THR A 316 23.60 -15.49 -0.89
N GLU A 317 24.44 -16.15 -0.10
CA GLU A 317 25.87 -16.39 -0.47
C GLU A 317 26.02 -17.21 -1.76
N ASP A 318 25.01 -18.03 -2.13
CA ASP A 318 24.98 -18.79 -3.36
C ASP A 318 24.37 -18.00 -4.54
N GLY A 319 24.09 -16.72 -4.35
CA GLY A 319 23.66 -15.78 -5.40
C GLY A 319 22.18 -15.81 -5.74
N ARG A 320 21.32 -16.43 -4.90
CA ARG A 320 19.86 -16.37 -5.05
C ARG A 320 19.34 -15.01 -4.56
N LEU A 321 18.29 -14.51 -5.24
CA LEU A 321 17.52 -13.35 -4.79
C LEU A 321 16.18 -13.86 -4.27
N VAL A 322 16.03 -13.92 -2.95
CA VAL A 322 14.85 -14.50 -2.29
C VAL A 322 13.96 -13.41 -1.73
N THR A 323 12.83 -13.14 -2.38
CA THR A 323 11.85 -12.13 -1.96
C THR A 323 11.00 -12.69 -0.83
N TYR A 324 10.91 -11.99 0.30
CA TYR A 324 10.24 -12.53 1.50
C TYR A 324 9.16 -11.63 2.09
N ASP A 325 9.07 -10.37 1.66
CA ASP A 325 8.06 -9.44 2.15
C ASP A 325 7.67 -8.39 1.08
N ILE A 326 6.39 -8.00 1.12
CA ILE A 326 5.84 -6.89 0.35
C ILE A 326 5.11 -5.99 1.34
N ASN A 327 5.54 -4.73 1.42
CA ASN A 327 4.95 -3.72 2.29
C ASN A 327 4.18 -2.70 1.42
N THR A 328 2.86 -2.73 1.46
CA THR A 328 2.01 -1.80 0.69
C THR A 328 1.60 -0.58 1.51
N ASN A 329 1.90 -0.59 2.81
CA ASN A 329 1.87 0.56 3.70
C ASN A 329 3.30 0.91 4.12
N THR A 330 4.05 1.52 3.20
CA THR A 330 5.46 1.87 3.44
C THR A 330 5.60 3.26 4.06
N ASN A 331 6.53 3.38 5.02
CA ASN A 331 7.08 4.63 5.49
C ASN A 331 8.50 4.76 4.97
N TYR A 332 8.89 5.96 4.60
CA TYR A 332 10.17 6.24 3.98
C TYR A 332 11.18 6.74 5.02
N ASN A 333 12.46 6.38 4.84
CA ASN A 333 13.53 6.79 5.74
C ASN A 333 14.12 8.13 5.28
N PRO A 334 14.06 9.22 6.09
CA PRO A 334 14.51 10.55 5.69
C PRO A 334 16.02 10.63 5.38
N VAL A 335 16.85 9.77 6.01
CA VAL A 335 18.29 9.73 5.75
C VAL A 335 18.54 9.17 4.36
N VAL A 336 17.90 8.03 4.03
CA VAL A 336 17.95 7.42 2.70
C VAL A 336 17.42 8.35 1.62
N GLU A 337 16.31 9.02 1.88
CA GLU A 337 15.72 10.00 0.94
C GLU A 337 16.70 11.15 0.62
N LYS A 338 17.38 11.65 1.65
CA LYS A 338 18.37 12.71 1.50
C LYS A 338 19.59 12.24 0.70
N GLU A 339 20.07 11.03 0.94
CA GLU A 339 21.19 10.42 0.21
C GLU A 339 20.82 10.16 -1.24
N ALA A 340 19.64 9.60 -1.49
CA ALA A 340 19.12 9.31 -2.82
C ALA A 340 18.71 10.57 -3.61
N GLY A 341 18.51 11.72 -2.93
CA GLY A 341 17.99 12.96 -3.53
C GLY A 341 16.56 12.82 -4.03
N ARG A 342 15.78 11.87 -3.51
CA ARG A 342 14.40 11.56 -3.93
C ARG A 342 13.53 11.31 -2.69
N SER A 343 12.33 11.88 -2.66
CA SER A 343 11.39 11.73 -1.55
C SER A 343 10.20 10.85 -1.93
N GLY A 344 9.94 9.81 -1.12
CA GLY A 344 8.80 8.92 -1.26
C GLY A 344 7.47 9.67 -1.07
N PRO A 345 7.24 10.42 0.03
CA PRO A 345 6.02 11.21 0.23
C PRO A 345 5.72 12.16 -0.91
N VAL A 346 6.74 12.85 -1.46
CA VAL A 346 6.58 13.77 -2.60
C VAL A 346 6.15 13.01 -3.85
N LEU A 347 6.74 11.85 -4.14
CA LEU A 347 6.37 11.06 -5.30
C LEU A 347 4.98 10.41 -5.14
N VAL A 348 4.63 9.97 -3.93
CA VAL A 348 3.26 9.52 -3.62
C VAL A 348 2.26 10.63 -3.86
N ALA A 349 2.52 11.84 -3.35
CA ALA A 349 1.65 13.00 -3.56
C ALA A 349 1.48 13.34 -5.05
N ARG A 350 2.57 13.33 -5.82
CA ARG A 350 2.53 13.54 -7.29
C ARG A 350 1.73 12.48 -8.01
N TYR A 351 1.93 11.20 -7.65
CA TYR A 351 1.18 10.09 -8.23
C TYR A 351 -0.31 10.22 -7.95
N LEU A 352 -0.71 10.46 -6.71
CA LEU A 352 -2.12 10.64 -6.33
C LEU A 352 -2.72 11.88 -7.00
N ALA A 353 -1.96 12.99 -7.07
CA ALA A 353 -2.37 14.20 -7.75
C ALA A 353 -2.56 14.00 -9.27
N ALA A 354 -1.72 13.20 -9.91
CA ALA A 354 -1.88 12.83 -11.32
C ALA A 354 -3.18 12.06 -11.54
N LEU A 355 -3.47 11.04 -10.73
CA LEU A 355 -4.74 10.31 -10.77
C LEU A 355 -5.95 11.22 -10.55
N ALA A 356 -5.86 12.17 -9.61
CA ALA A 356 -6.92 13.12 -9.33
C ALA A 356 -7.17 14.09 -10.51
N ARG A 357 -6.14 14.43 -11.28
CA ARG A 357 -6.25 15.25 -12.50
C ARG A 357 -6.84 14.46 -13.69
N GLU A 358 -6.60 13.16 -13.75
CA GLU A 358 -7.10 12.26 -14.81
C GLU A 358 -8.59 11.92 -14.64
N LEU A 359 -9.09 11.87 -13.40
CA LEU A 359 -10.51 11.74 -13.15
C LEU A 359 -11.22 12.92 -13.79
N LYS A 360 -11.79 12.68 -14.96
CA LYS A 360 -12.50 13.70 -15.74
C LYS A 360 -13.55 14.34 -14.85
N THR A 361 -13.50 15.66 -14.81
CA THR A 361 -14.51 16.53 -14.21
C THR A 361 -15.89 16.05 -14.62
N ASP A 362 -16.69 15.56 -13.68
CA ASP A 362 -18.08 15.23 -13.93
C ASP A 362 -18.77 16.48 -14.45
N ARG A 363 -19.25 16.43 -15.70
CA ARG A 363 -19.95 17.55 -16.31
C ARG A 363 -21.30 17.71 -15.62
N VAL A 364 -21.39 18.68 -14.72
CA VAL A 364 -22.64 18.99 -14.06
C VAL A 364 -23.55 19.76 -15.04
N LEU A 365 -24.72 19.20 -15.31
CA LEU A 365 -25.78 19.90 -16.06
C LEU A 365 -26.35 21.00 -15.17
N VAL A 366 -26.05 22.26 -15.47
CA VAL A 366 -26.65 23.42 -14.78
C VAL A 366 -27.77 23.97 -15.64
N PRO A 367 -29.00 24.14 -15.11
CA PRO A 367 -30.05 24.82 -15.84
C PRO A 367 -29.62 26.26 -16.13
N THR A 368 -29.69 26.69 -17.39
CA THR A 368 -29.63 28.12 -17.72
C THR A 368 -30.99 28.71 -17.39
N GLY A 369 -31.05 29.53 -16.33
CA GLY A 369 -32.29 30.23 -15.94
C GLY A 369 -32.81 31.19 -17.01
#